data_29011ae4ed13f2af557e75201f648213
#
_entry.id   29011ae4ed13f2af557e75201f648213
#
_cell.length_a   1.000
_cell.length_b   1.000
_cell.length_c   1.000
_cell.angle_alpha   90.00
_cell.angle_beta   90.00
_cell.angle_gamma   90.00
#
_symmetry.space_group_name_H-M   'P 1'
#
loop_
_entity.id
_entity.type
_entity.pdbx_description
1 polymer ?
#
loop_
_entity_poly.entity_id
_entity_poly.type
_entity_poly.pdbx_seq_one_letter_code
_entity_poly.pdbx_strand_id
1 'polypeptide(L)'
;MCIRDSYKYIIYTRQMDFKLNTGSCCMGKKGCSKIQNNKLNTYDWLCDVPDAANATDYVEVQFKNTRKGYYLNSSKIPLEKGDLVAVEASPGHDIGTVTLTGKLVLLQMKKNNVRTGEGNEPKKVYRKAKPTDIEKYEEAKAKEHATMIRSRQIAADLGLNMKIGDVEYQGDGNKAIFYYIADERVDFRQLIKVLAEAFRVRIEMKQIGARQEAGRIGGIGPCGRELCCSSWMTSFVSVATGAARYQDISMNPQKLAGQCAKLKCCINYEVDAYVEAQKRLPSREVVLETKDNTYYHFKTDIFKREITYSTDKSFAANLITISANRAFDVINMNKKGMKPVTLEADTKPQPPKRDAQDILGQDSVTRFDASLKKKKKKRNGNGNKENLPKEAAANTGNEGNSKPFNGEKA
;
A
#
# COMPACT_ATOMS: atom_id res chain seq x y z
N MET A 1 -0.04 0.10 -46.93
CA MET A 1 -0.29 -0.09 -45.48
C MET A 1 1.06 -0.15 -44.80
N CYS A 2 1.48 0.92 -44.10
CA CYS A 2 2.81 1.04 -43.55
C CYS A 2 3.03 0.12 -42.35
N ILE A 3 4.18 -0.54 -42.31
CA ILE A 3 4.62 -1.43 -41.20
C ILE A 3 4.52 -0.75 -39.82
N ARG A 4 4.60 0.58 -39.76
CA ARG A 4 4.40 1.37 -38.53
C ARG A 4 3.00 1.27 -37.92
N ASP A 5 1.97 1.14 -38.73
CA ASP A 5 0.58 1.06 -38.24
C ASP A 5 0.26 -0.31 -37.67
N SER A 6 0.90 -1.37 -38.20
CA SER A 6 0.79 -2.74 -37.68
C SER A 6 1.44 -2.86 -36.30
N TYR A 7 2.58 -2.18 -36.07
CA TYR A 7 3.25 -2.16 -34.76
C TYR A 7 2.44 -1.41 -33.69
N LYS A 8 1.81 -0.31 -34.07
CA LYS A 8 0.93 0.43 -33.13
C LYS A 8 -0.29 -0.40 -32.74
N TYR A 9 -0.84 -1.15 -33.67
CA TYR A 9 -1.99 -2.01 -33.40
C TYR A 9 -1.64 -3.21 -32.52
N ILE A 10 -0.46 -3.81 -32.73
CA ILE A 10 0.05 -4.92 -31.92
C ILE A 10 0.40 -4.48 -30.52
N ILE A 11 0.96 -3.27 -30.33
CA ILE A 11 1.24 -2.72 -29.01
C ILE A 11 -0.06 -2.38 -28.26
N TYR A 12 -1.08 -1.89 -28.96
CA TYR A 12 -2.36 -1.54 -28.36
C TYR A 12 -3.15 -2.79 -27.95
N THR A 13 -3.16 -3.84 -28.74
CA THR A 13 -3.80 -5.12 -28.40
C THR A 13 -3.05 -5.84 -27.27
N ARG A 14 -1.70 -5.83 -27.25
CA ARG A 14 -0.94 -6.40 -26.14
C ARG A 14 -1.14 -5.65 -24.82
N GLN A 15 -1.28 -4.32 -24.86
CA GLN A 15 -1.63 -3.57 -23.64
C GLN A 15 -3.05 -3.85 -23.15
N MET A 16 -3.98 -4.18 -24.03
CA MET A 16 -5.34 -4.58 -23.63
C MET A 16 -5.37 -5.98 -23.01
N ASP A 17 -4.64 -6.93 -23.58
CA ASP A 17 -4.59 -8.31 -23.07
C ASP A 17 -3.90 -8.41 -21.69
N PHE A 18 -2.92 -7.55 -21.41
CA PHE A 18 -2.27 -7.52 -20.10
C PHE A 18 -3.15 -6.94 -18.97
N LYS A 19 -4.22 -6.21 -19.33
CA LYS A 19 -5.18 -5.63 -18.34
C LYS A 19 -6.26 -6.60 -17.89
N LEU A 20 -6.44 -7.71 -18.58
CA LEU A 20 -7.51 -8.68 -18.33
C LEU A 20 -7.19 -9.67 -17.20
N ASN A 21 -5.93 -9.79 -16.79
CA ASN A 21 -5.52 -10.87 -15.87
C ASN A 21 -5.34 -10.46 -14.41
N THR A 22 -5.73 -9.26 -14.03
CA THR A 22 -5.66 -8.85 -12.61
C THR A 22 -6.95 -9.16 -11.87
N GLY A 23 -7.42 -10.39 -11.90
CA GLY A 23 -8.36 -11.01 -10.95
C GLY A 23 -9.41 -10.14 -10.24
N SER A 24 -9.81 -8.99 -10.78
CA SER A 24 -10.84 -8.17 -10.19
C SER A 24 -12.18 -8.49 -10.84
N CYS A 25 -13.17 -8.73 -10.04
CA CYS A 25 -14.52 -9.10 -10.40
C CYS A 25 -15.25 -8.13 -11.32
N CYS A 26 -14.70 -6.95 -11.56
CA CYS A 26 -15.24 -5.98 -12.50
C CYS A 26 -14.66 -6.25 -13.88
N MET A 27 -14.98 -7.40 -14.47
CA MET A 27 -14.63 -7.78 -15.85
C MET A 27 -15.44 -7.01 -16.90
N GLY A 28 -16.11 -5.94 -16.54
CA GLY A 28 -16.72 -5.03 -17.49
C GLY A 28 -15.67 -4.32 -18.34
N LYS A 29 -16.04 -3.95 -19.56
CA LYS A 29 -15.24 -3.24 -20.57
C LYS A 29 -14.51 -1.98 -20.04
N LYS A 30 -14.86 -1.52 -18.86
CA LYS A 30 -14.27 -0.38 -18.14
C LYS A 30 -13.63 -0.85 -16.83
N GLY A 31 -12.51 -1.57 -16.93
CA GLY A 31 -11.82 -2.15 -15.78
C GLY A 31 -11.56 -1.17 -14.63
N CYS A 32 -11.51 -1.72 -13.40
CA CYS A 32 -11.22 -1.04 -12.14
C CYS A 32 -9.95 -0.18 -12.13
N SER A 33 -9.10 -0.34 -13.10
CA SER A 33 -7.72 0.13 -13.13
C SER A 33 -7.46 1.43 -13.87
N LYS A 34 -8.47 2.07 -14.45
CA LYS A 34 -8.29 3.48 -14.84
C LYS A 34 -8.38 4.37 -13.61
N ILE A 35 -7.41 4.18 -12.78
CA ILE A 35 -7.16 4.94 -11.60
C ILE A 35 -6.58 6.26 -12.08
N GLN A 36 -7.42 7.26 -12.21
CA GLN A 36 -6.94 8.64 -12.37
C GLN A 36 -6.13 9.08 -11.14
N ASN A 37 -6.27 8.34 -10.07
CA ASN A 37 -5.64 8.58 -8.77
C ASN A 37 -5.35 7.20 -8.21
N ASN A 38 -4.14 6.92 -7.83
CA ASN A 38 -3.66 5.62 -7.32
C ASN A 38 -4.46 5.06 -6.11
N LYS A 39 -5.58 5.66 -5.78
CA LYS A 39 -6.40 5.29 -4.63
C LYS A 39 -7.40 4.20 -4.99
N LEU A 40 -7.37 3.13 -4.20
CA LEU A 40 -8.31 2.02 -4.32
C LEU A 40 -9.73 2.46 -3.98
N ASN A 41 -10.65 2.13 -4.83
CA ASN A 41 -12.08 2.32 -4.62
C ASN A 41 -12.69 1.14 -3.87
N THR A 42 -13.88 1.35 -3.30
CA THR A 42 -14.65 0.29 -2.67
C THR A 42 -14.93 -0.81 -3.68
N TYR A 43 -14.63 -2.04 -3.29
CA TYR A 43 -14.96 -3.21 -4.08
C TYR A 43 -16.47 -3.45 -4.02
N ASP A 44 -17.09 -3.60 -5.19
CA ASP A 44 -18.50 -3.92 -5.29
C ASP A 44 -18.67 -5.45 -5.32
N TRP A 45 -18.92 -6.02 -4.14
CA TRP A 45 -19.14 -7.45 -3.95
C TRP A 45 -20.59 -7.87 -4.16
N LEU A 46 -21.48 -6.92 -4.51
CA LEU A 46 -22.89 -7.16 -4.83
C LEU A 46 -23.16 -6.96 -6.33
N CYS A 47 -22.14 -6.78 -7.16
CA CYS A 47 -22.31 -6.48 -8.59
C CYS A 47 -23.07 -7.57 -9.37
N ASP A 48 -23.01 -8.82 -8.91
CA ASP A 48 -23.68 -9.97 -9.55
C ASP A 48 -25.12 -10.17 -9.05
N VAL A 49 -25.55 -9.42 -8.03
CA VAL A 49 -26.90 -9.52 -7.48
C VAL A 49 -27.82 -8.56 -8.21
N PRO A 50 -28.91 -9.04 -8.85
CA PRO A 50 -29.86 -8.16 -9.53
C PRO A 50 -30.44 -7.12 -8.59
N ASP A 51 -30.34 -5.85 -8.91
CA ASP A 51 -30.78 -4.71 -8.08
C ASP A 51 -32.31 -4.58 -7.96
N ALA A 52 -33.09 -5.52 -8.49
CA ALA A 52 -34.51 -5.38 -8.78
C ALA A 52 -35.41 -4.96 -7.60
N ALA A 53 -35.03 -5.20 -6.35
CA ALA A 53 -35.94 -4.92 -5.21
C ALA A 53 -35.51 -3.76 -4.30
N ASN A 54 -34.31 -3.23 -4.44
CA ASN A 54 -33.75 -2.26 -3.49
C ASN A 54 -32.70 -1.35 -4.13
N ALA A 55 -32.83 -1.01 -5.39
CA ALA A 55 -32.00 -0.03 -6.06
C ALA A 55 -32.14 1.33 -5.35
N THR A 56 -31.04 1.93 -5.00
CA THR A 56 -31.02 3.31 -4.51
C THR A 56 -30.66 4.24 -5.63
N ASP A 57 -31.31 5.39 -5.68
CA ASP A 57 -31.01 6.42 -6.66
C ASP A 57 -29.70 7.19 -6.33
N TYR A 58 -29.00 6.84 -5.25
CA TYR A 58 -27.73 7.46 -4.90
C TYR A 58 -26.56 6.80 -5.60
N VAL A 59 -25.63 7.63 -6.09
CA VAL A 59 -24.38 7.21 -6.71
C VAL A 59 -23.20 7.92 -6.06
N GLU A 60 -22.08 7.19 -5.89
CA GLU A 60 -20.82 7.76 -5.46
C GLU A 60 -20.02 8.20 -6.69
N VAL A 61 -19.63 9.46 -6.74
CA VAL A 61 -18.83 10.03 -7.82
C VAL A 61 -17.50 10.50 -7.26
N GLN A 62 -16.41 10.12 -7.93
CA GLN A 62 -15.05 10.51 -7.60
C GLN A 62 -14.55 11.58 -8.55
N PHE A 63 -13.90 12.57 -7.97
CA PHE A 63 -13.19 13.64 -8.67
C PHE A 63 -11.67 13.47 -8.52
N LYS A 64 -10.93 14.55 -8.52
CA LYS A 64 -9.47 14.49 -8.37
C LYS A 64 -9.06 13.91 -7.00
N ASN A 65 -8.09 13.04 -7.00
CA ASN A 65 -7.51 12.42 -5.80
C ASN A 65 -8.55 11.72 -4.90
N THR A 66 -8.77 12.23 -3.70
CA THR A 66 -9.63 11.62 -2.69
C THR A 66 -10.99 12.28 -2.58
N ARG A 67 -11.28 13.31 -3.40
CA ARG A 67 -12.56 14.00 -3.35
C ARG A 67 -13.65 13.12 -3.93
N LYS A 68 -14.58 12.72 -3.10
CA LYS A 68 -15.76 11.94 -3.45
C LYS A 68 -17.01 12.70 -3.03
N GLY A 69 -18.09 12.51 -3.76
CA GLY A 69 -19.40 13.06 -3.44
C GLY A 69 -20.49 12.06 -3.68
N TYR A 70 -21.62 12.24 -3.01
CA TYR A 70 -22.82 11.42 -3.18
C TYR A 70 -23.88 12.27 -3.88
N TYR A 71 -24.42 11.72 -4.95
CA TYR A 71 -25.36 12.44 -5.82
C TYR A 71 -26.60 11.60 -6.05
N LEU A 72 -27.74 12.28 -6.21
CA LEU A 72 -29.01 11.63 -6.51
C LEU A 72 -29.20 11.52 -8.01
N ASN A 73 -29.43 10.32 -8.51
CA ASN A 73 -29.79 10.07 -9.90
C ASN A 73 -31.31 10.22 -10.08
N SER A 74 -31.81 11.43 -9.98
CA SER A 74 -33.25 11.72 -10.12
C SER A 74 -33.84 11.36 -11.49
N SER A 75 -33.01 11.40 -12.52
CA SER A 75 -33.41 11.08 -13.90
C SER A 75 -33.35 9.57 -14.22
N LYS A 76 -33.03 8.71 -13.25
CA LYS A 76 -32.90 7.26 -13.40
C LYS A 76 -32.06 6.82 -14.61
N ILE A 77 -30.99 7.55 -14.86
CA ILE A 77 -30.07 7.27 -15.96
C ILE A 77 -29.35 5.93 -15.66
N PRO A 78 -29.25 4.99 -16.60
CA PRO A 78 -28.48 3.76 -16.40
C PRO A 78 -27.00 4.11 -16.28
N LEU A 79 -26.47 4.07 -15.05
CA LEU A 79 -25.09 4.40 -14.70
C LEU A 79 -24.34 3.14 -14.30
N GLU A 80 -23.16 2.97 -14.88
CA GLU A 80 -22.23 1.90 -14.54
C GLU A 80 -20.99 2.48 -13.88
N LYS A 81 -20.32 1.63 -13.11
CA LYS A 81 -19.03 1.98 -12.53
C LYS A 81 -18.01 2.32 -13.63
N GLY A 82 -17.39 3.50 -13.50
CA GLY A 82 -16.43 4.03 -14.48
C GLY A 82 -17.05 5.00 -15.48
N ASP A 83 -18.36 5.22 -15.47
CA ASP A 83 -18.99 6.23 -16.30
C ASP A 83 -18.57 7.64 -15.87
N LEU A 84 -18.31 8.49 -16.84
CA LEU A 84 -18.13 9.91 -16.63
C LEU A 84 -19.47 10.59 -16.59
N VAL A 85 -19.76 11.33 -15.54
CA VAL A 85 -21.03 12.00 -15.30
C VAL A 85 -20.83 13.48 -15.01
N ALA A 86 -21.76 14.31 -15.53
CA ALA A 86 -21.88 15.69 -15.16
C ALA A 86 -22.83 15.80 -13.95
N VAL A 87 -22.33 16.36 -12.86
CA VAL A 87 -23.03 16.48 -11.59
C VAL A 87 -23.21 17.93 -11.19
N GLU A 88 -24.20 18.19 -10.37
CA GLU A 88 -24.48 19.50 -9.83
C GLU A 88 -23.33 20.00 -8.96
N ALA A 89 -22.88 21.23 -9.26
CA ALA A 89 -21.89 21.95 -8.48
C ALA A 89 -22.35 23.40 -8.25
N SER A 90 -21.77 24.07 -7.28
CA SER A 90 -22.04 25.49 -6.99
C SER A 90 -20.79 26.32 -7.18
N PRO A 91 -20.72 27.13 -8.26
CA PRO A 91 -21.65 27.29 -9.38
C PRO A 91 -21.47 26.19 -10.45
N GLY A 92 -22.48 26.02 -11.33
CA GLY A 92 -22.38 25.22 -12.55
C GLY A 92 -22.41 23.71 -12.36
N HIS A 93 -21.61 23.00 -13.11
CA HIS A 93 -21.53 21.53 -13.07
C HIS A 93 -20.08 21.05 -12.96
N ASP A 94 -19.90 19.90 -12.36
CA ASP A 94 -18.59 19.26 -12.25
C ASP A 94 -18.62 17.89 -12.97
N ILE A 95 -17.46 17.41 -13.38
CA ILE A 95 -17.33 16.13 -14.05
C ILE A 95 -16.56 15.18 -13.16
N GLY A 96 -17.15 14.03 -12.91
CA GLY A 96 -16.53 12.97 -12.11
C GLY A 96 -16.81 11.59 -12.66
N THR A 97 -16.13 10.62 -12.09
CA THR A 97 -16.26 9.20 -12.46
C THR A 97 -17.12 8.48 -11.43
N VAL A 98 -18.13 7.74 -11.87
CA VAL A 98 -18.93 6.88 -11.00
C VAL A 98 -18.05 5.76 -10.44
N THR A 99 -17.98 5.66 -9.12
CA THR A 99 -17.17 4.64 -8.43
C THR A 99 -18.03 3.55 -7.80
N LEU A 100 -19.25 3.88 -7.39
CA LEU A 100 -20.14 2.92 -6.75
C LEU A 100 -21.59 3.28 -7.04
N THR A 101 -22.41 2.24 -7.25
CA THR A 101 -23.86 2.32 -7.45
C THR A 101 -24.55 1.34 -6.49
N GLY A 102 -25.88 1.42 -6.37
CA GLY A 102 -26.67 0.47 -5.59
C GLY A 102 -26.54 0.62 -4.08
N LYS A 103 -26.93 -0.41 -3.34
CA LYS A 103 -27.02 -0.41 -1.86
C LYS A 103 -25.74 -0.07 -1.12
N LEU A 104 -24.59 -0.40 -1.70
CA LEU A 104 -23.30 -0.12 -1.08
C LEU A 104 -23.05 1.37 -0.92
N VAL A 105 -23.66 2.22 -1.74
CA VAL A 105 -23.58 3.67 -1.61
C VAL A 105 -24.13 4.12 -0.27
N LEU A 106 -25.28 3.57 0.17
CA LEU A 106 -25.87 3.90 1.47
C LEU A 106 -24.96 3.51 2.64
N LEU A 107 -24.29 2.37 2.54
CA LEU A 107 -23.33 1.93 3.55
C LEU A 107 -22.13 2.88 3.61
N GLN A 108 -21.64 3.34 2.46
CA GLN A 108 -20.56 4.32 2.41
C GLN A 108 -20.99 5.69 2.93
N MET A 109 -22.21 6.14 2.64
CA MET A 109 -22.77 7.37 3.20
C MET A 109 -22.85 7.29 4.73
N LYS A 110 -23.31 6.17 5.29
CA LYS A 110 -23.34 5.94 6.76
C LYS A 110 -21.92 5.97 7.33
N LYS A 111 -20.96 5.27 6.71
CA LYS A 111 -19.55 5.26 7.13
C LYS A 111 -18.93 6.65 7.16
N ASN A 112 -19.27 7.49 6.18
CA ASN A 112 -18.75 8.84 6.08
C ASN A 112 -19.61 9.89 6.83
N ASN A 113 -20.59 9.46 7.61
CA ASN A 113 -21.50 10.30 8.39
C ASN A 113 -22.17 11.40 7.54
N VAL A 114 -22.50 11.09 6.28
CA VAL A 114 -23.22 12.02 5.41
C VAL A 114 -24.69 12.06 5.86
N ARG A 115 -25.10 13.22 6.36
CA ARG A 115 -26.49 13.46 6.77
C ARG A 115 -27.32 13.82 5.54
N THR A 116 -28.31 13.01 5.25
CA THR A 116 -29.37 13.31 4.29
C THR A 116 -30.61 13.67 5.10
N GLY A 117 -31.09 14.90 5.03
CA GLY A 117 -32.24 15.35 5.80
C GLY A 117 -32.54 16.83 5.55
N GLU A 118 -33.53 17.37 6.28
CA GLU A 118 -33.99 18.74 6.15
C GLU A 118 -32.84 19.75 6.21
N GLY A 119 -32.70 20.55 5.15
CA GLY A 119 -31.65 21.56 5.01
C GLY A 119 -30.41 21.14 4.23
N ASN A 120 -30.27 19.88 3.83
CA ASN A 120 -29.14 19.42 3.01
C ASN A 120 -29.67 18.57 1.83
N GLU A 121 -30.25 19.26 0.85
CA GLU A 121 -30.72 18.60 -0.36
C GLU A 121 -29.57 17.89 -1.06
N PRO A 122 -29.72 16.61 -1.45
CA PRO A 122 -28.68 15.89 -2.17
C PRO A 122 -28.52 16.50 -3.56
N LYS A 123 -27.28 16.80 -3.91
CA LYS A 123 -26.93 17.25 -5.28
C LYS A 123 -27.30 16.19 -6.30
N LYS A 124 -27.66 16.61 -7.51
CA LYS A 124 -28.19 15.74 -8.55
C LYS A 124 -27.13 15.39 -9.60
N VAL A 125 -27.30 14.21 -10.22
CA VAL A 125 -26.61 13.87 -11.45
C VAL A 125 -27.47 14.43 -12.61
N TYR A 126 -26.86 15.24 -13.48
CA TYR A 126 -27.56 15.79 -14.61
C TYR A 126 -27.63 14.82 -15.79
N ARG A 127 -26.50 14.27 -16.21
CA ARG A 127 -26.38 13.40 -17.37
C ARG A 127 -25.03 12.67 -17.42
N LYS A 128 -24.90 11.70 -18.31
CA LYS A 128 -23.58 11.22 -18.71
C LYS A 128 -22.82 12.33 -19.45
N ALA A 129 -21.51 12.42 -19.21
CA ALA A 129 -20.67 13.44 -19.82
C ALA A 129 -20.67 13.30 -21.35
N LYS A 130 -20.86 14.42 -22.05
CA LYS A 130 -20.73 14.50 -23.50
C LYS A 130 -19.25 14.65 -23.90
N PRO A 131 -18.86 14.34 -25.14
CA PRO A 131 -17.48 14.55 -25.61
C PRO A 131 -16.97 15.98 -25.39
N THR A 132 -17.83 16.96 -25.65
CA THR A 132 -17.51 18.39 -25.42
C THR A 132 -17.24 18.75 -23.95
N ASP A 133 -17.91 18.07 -23.02
CA ASP A 133 -17.67 18.25 -21.58
C ASP A 133 -16.33 17.63 -21.19
N ILE A 134 -15.98 16.48 -21.78
CA ILE A 134 -14.72 15.79 -21.55
C ILE A 134 -13.54 16.62 -22.07
N GLU A 135 -13.65 17.22 -23.24
CA GLU A 135 -12.63 18.11 -23.80
C GLU A 135 -12.36 19.30 -22.89
N LYS A 136 -13.40 19.99 -22.42
CA LYS A 136 -13.25 21.10 -21.46
C LYS A 136 -12.62 20.66 -20.15
N TYR A 137 -13.00 19.49 -19.67
CA TYR A 137 -12.43 18.92 -18.44
C TYR A 137 -10.93 18.59 -18.60
N GLU A 138 -10.52 18.05 -19.75
CA GLU A 138 -9.12 17.78 -20.05
C GLU A 138 -8.31 19.06 -20.18
N GLU A 139 -8.85 20.09 -20.84
CA GLU A 139 -8.23 21.43 -20.90
C GLU A 139 -8.07 22.05 -19.50
N ALA A 140 -9.11 21.95 -18.66
CA ALA A 140 -9.04 22.44 -17.28
C ALA A 140 -7.95 21.73 -16.49
N LYS A 141 -7.85 20.40 -16.64
CA LYS A 141 -6.78 19.60 -16.01
C LYS A 141 -5.39 19.97 -16.49
N ALA A 142 -5.22 20.24 -17.78
CA ALA A 142 -3.92 20.63 -18.32
C ALA A 142 -3.40 21.93 -17.70
N LYS A 143 -4.30 22.85 -17.33
CA LYS A 143 -3.97 24.12 -16.68
C LYS A 143 -3.56 23.99 -15.21
N GLU A 144 -3.95 22.91 -14.51
CA GLU A 144 -3.78 22.76 -13.06
C GLU A 144 -2.34 22.92 -12.58
N HIS A 145 -1.40 22.28 -13.28
CA HIS A 145 0.01 22.30 -12.89
C HIS A 145 0.64 23.71 -13.04
N ALA A 146 0.38 24.37 -14.15
CA ALA A 146 0.87 25.72 -14.39
C ALA A 146 0.27 26.72 -13.39
N THR A 147 -1.04 26.59 -13.11
CA THR A 147 -1.75 27.38 -12.10
C THR A 147 -1.17 27.16 -10.70
N MET A 148 -0.85 25.92 -10.33
CA MET A 148 -0.25 25.60 -9.05
C MET A 148 1.13 26.28 -8.88
N ILE A 149 1.99 26.23 -9.91
CA ILE A 149 3.30 26.88 -9.84
C ILE A 149 3.15 28.39 -9.70
N ARG A 150 2.32 28.99 -10.54
CA ARG A 150 2.10 30.44 -10.50
C ARG A 150 1.48 30.91 -9.17
N SER A 151 0.54 30.15 -8.63
CA SER A 151 -0.08 30.48 -7.33
C SER A 151 0.91 30.40 -6.16
N ARG A 152 1.89 29.50 -6.21
CA ARG A 152 2.98 29.44 -5.22
C ARG A 152 3.86 30.68 -5.27
N GLN A 153 4.18 31.17 -6.46
CA GLN A 153 4.95 32.40 -6.64
C GLN A 153 4.18 33.58 -6.03
N ILE A 154 2.91 33.75 -6.38
CA ILE A 154 2.06 34.83 -5.85
C ILE A 154 1.96 34.78 -4.32
N ALA A 155 1.82 33.57 -3.73
CA ALA A 155 1.76 33.41 -2.28
C ALA A 155 3.09 33.78 -1.61
N ALA A 156 4.23 33.48 -2.24
CA ALA A 156 5.56 33.86 -1.78
C ALA A 156 5.77 35.39 -1.90
N ASP A 157 5.35 36.03 -3.01
CA ASP A 157 5.44 37.46 -3.24
C ASP A 157 4.63 38.25 -2.20
N LEU A 158 3.51 37.69 -1.73
CA LEU A 158 2.68 38.28 -0.67
C LEU A 158 3.22 37.95 0.76
N GLY A 159 4.32 37.25 0.88
CA GLY A 159 4.93 36.91 2.17
C GLY A 159 4.08 36.01 3.07
N LEU A 160 3.16 35.20 2.51
CA LEU A 160 2.27 34.36 3.29
C LEU A 160 2.97 33.06 3.74
N ASN A 161 2.90 32.76 5.03
CA ASN A 161 3.45 31.53 5.60
C ASN A 161 2.51 30.34 5.33
N MET A 162 2.40 29.96 4.06
CA MET A 162 1.58 28.86 3.59
C MET A 162 2.18 28.20 2.35
N LYS A 163 1.84 26.94 2.13
CA LYS A 163 2.25 26.21 0.93
C LYS A 163 1.04 25.69 0.18
N ILE A 164 0.90 26.07 -1.08
CA ILE A 164 -0.13 25.51 -1.97
C ILE A 164 0.37 24.14 -2.45
N GLY A 165 -0.34 23.08 -2.06
CA GLY A 165 0.01 21.69 -2.37
C GLY A 165 -0.52 21.23 -3.71
N ASP A 166 -1.78 21.57 -4.04
CA ASP A 166 -2.46 21.11 -5.24
C ASP A 166 -3.57 22.10 -5.66
N VAL A 167 -3.93 22.07 -6.93
CA VAL A 167 -5.03 22.83 -7.49
C VAL A 167 -5.95 21.89 -8.25
N GLU A 168 -7.25 22.09 -8.12
CA GLU A 168 -8.28 21.32 -8.80
C GLU A 168 -9.28 22.25 -9.45
N TYR A 169 -9.37 22.21 -10.77
CA TYR A 169 -10.41 22.91 -11.51
C TYR A 169 -11.70 22.11 -11.53
N GLN A 170 -12.82 22.80 -11.42
CA GLN A 170 -14.14 22.23 -11.69
C GLN A 170 -14.26 21.85 -13.16
N GLY A 171 -15.04 20.84 -13.51
CA GLY A 171 -15.15 20.34 -14.88
C GLY A 171 -15.62 21.36 -15.92
N ASP A 172 -16.34 22.41 -15.51
CA ASP A 172 -16.75 23.53 -16.36
C ASP A 172 -15.72 24.67 -16.46
N GLY A 173 -14.63 24.60 -15.68
CA GLY A 173 -13.56 25.59 -15.64
C GLY A 173 -13.90 26.90 -14.89
N ASN A 174 -15.10 27.05 -14.32
CA ASN A 174 -15.54 28.30 -13.68
C ASN A 174 -15.02 28.49 -12.26
N LYS A 175 -14.59 27.39 -11.62
CA LYS A 175 -14.12 27.37 -10.23
C LYS A 175 -12.84 26.58 -10.09
N ALA A 176 -11.93 27.05 -9.24
CA ALA A 176 -10.73 26.34 -8.86
C ALA A 176 -10.62 26.20 -7.35
N ILE A 177 -10.31 25.01 -6.88
CA ILE A 177 -10.09 24.68 -5.46
C ILE A 177 -8.59 24.62 -5.23
N PHE A 178 -8.07 25.48 -4.37
CA PHE A 178 -6.66 25.53 -3.99
C PHE A 178 -6.50 24.82 -2.65
N TYR A 179 -5.76 23.75 -2.66
CA TYR A 179 -5.43 22.99 -1.46
C TYR A 179 -4.12 23.50 -0.86
N TYR A 180 -4.18 23.98 0.37
CA TYR A 180 -3.01 24.58 1.03
C TYR A 180 -2.75 23.96 2.40
N ILE A 181 -1.50 24.07 2.85
CA ILE A 181 -1.04 23.72 4.19
C ILE A 181 -0.53 24.99 4.85
N ALA A 182 -0.92 25.19 6.07
CA ALA A 182 -0.40 26.20 6.96
C ALA A 182 -0.44 25.67 8.38
N ASP A 183 0.56 25.99 9.18
CA ASP A 183 0.62 25.63 10.60
C ASP A 183 -0.28 26.54 11.44
N GLU A 184 -0.38 27.79 11.05
CA GLU A 184 -1.20 28.82 11.69
C GLU A 184 -2.34 29.30 10.78
N ARG A 185 -3.21 30.13 11.34
CA ARG A 185 -4.30 30.73 10.58
C ARG A 185 -3.75 31.86 9.70
N VAL A 186 -3.89 31.71 8.39
CA VAL A 186 -3.42 32.67 7.39
C VAL A 186 -4.57 33.55 6.90
N ASP A 187 -4.33 34.86 6.78
CA ASP A 187 -5.25 35.76 6.10
C ASP A 187 -4.96 35.77 4.58
N PHE A 188 -5.82 35.13 3.83
CA PHE A 188 -5.67 35.00 2.39
C PHE A 188 -6.62 35.88 1.57
N ARG A 189 -7.22 36.94 2.17
CA ARG A 189 -8.16 37.85 1.46
C ARG A 189 -7.49 38.51 0.26
N GLN A 190 -6.26 38.98 0.44
CA GLN A 190 -5.49 39.61 -0.64
C GLN A 190 -5.08 38.57 -1.69
N LEU A 191 -4.65 37.40 -1.24
CA LEU A 191 -4.29 36.28 -2.12
C LEU A 191 -5.47 35.88 -3.03
N ILE A 192 -6.68 35.74 -2.48
CA ILE A 192 -7.87 35.40 -3.27
C ILE A 192 -8.15 36.45 -4.35
N LYS A 193 -8.00 37.72 -4.06
CA LYS A 193 -8.19 38.80 -5.06
C LYS A 193 -7.19 38.66 -6.20
N VAL A 194 -5.91 38.58 -5.88
CA VAL A 194 -4.84 38.46 -6.89
C VAL A 194 -4.97 37.15 -7.71
N LEU A 195 -5.32 36.04 -7.07
CA LEU A 195 -5.56 34.78 -7.79
C LEU A 195 -6.79 34.84 -8.70
N ALA A 196 -7.88 35.51 -8.25
CA ALA A 196 -9.08 35.69 -9.06
C ALA A 196 -8.82 36.55 -10.28
N GLU A 197 -8.02 37.60 -10.14
CA GLU A 197 -7.59 38.47 -11.25
C GLU A 197 -6.68 37.71 -12.23
N ALA A 198 -5.70 36.94 -11.70
CA ALA A 198 -4.74 36.23 -12.52
C ALA A 198 -5.36 35.09 -13.34
N PHE A 199 -6.29 34.33 -12.75
CA PHE A 199 -6.86 33.14 -13.39
C PHE A 199 -8.29 33.29 -13.90
N ARG A 200 -8.97 34.41 -13.54
CA ARG A 200 -10.35 34.74 -13.94
C ARG A 200 -11.37 33.64 -13.63
N VAL A 201 -11.19 32.97 -12.49
CA VAL A 201 -12.06 31.89 -11.99
C VAL A 201 -12.44 32.16 -10.54
N ARG A 202 -13.53 31.56 -10.09
CA ARG A 202 -13.91 31.60 -8.68
C ARG A 202 -12.94 30.79 -7.85
N ILE A 203 -12.33 31.41 -6.85
CA ILE A 203 -11.33 30.75 -5.98
C ILE A 203 -12.01 30.19 -4.73
N GLU A 204 -11.72 28.93 -4.42
CA GLU A 204 -12.03 28.30 -3.14
C GLU A 204 -10.74 27.83 -2.50
N MET A 205 -10.48 28.25 -1.25
CA MET A 205 -9.31 27.83 -0.49
C MET A 205 -9.68 26.71 0.48
N LYS A 206 -8.95 25.57 0.42
CA LYS A 206 -9.19 24.43 1.29
C LYS A 206 -7.92 23.98 1.98
N GLN A 207 -7.92 24.10 3.31
CA GLN A 207 -6.81 23.61 4.11
C GLN A 207 -6.76 22.09 4.12
N ILE A 208 -5.57 21.52 3.97
CA ILE A 208 -5.30 20.09 4.07
C ILE A 208 -4.18 19.84 5.06
N GLY A 209 -4.20 18.67 5.70
CA GLY A 209 -3.12 18.26 6.59
C GLY A 209 -1.93 17.67 5.81
N ALA A 210 -0.73 17.70 6.42
CA ALA A 210 0.50 17.19 5.82
C ALA A 210 0.39 15.72 5.33
N ARG A 211 -0.40 14.87 6.01
CA ARG A 211 -0.63 13.50 5.57
C ARG A 211 -1.52 13.43 4.32
N GLN A 212 -2.49 14.34 4.20
CA GLN A 212 -3.33 14.43 3.00
C GLN A 212 -2.52 14.93 1.82
N GLU A 213 -1.61 15.89 2.03
CA GLU A 213 -0.68 16.33 0.99
C GLU A 213 0.20 15.16 0.52
N ALA A 214 0.84 14.45 1.45
CA ALA A 214 1.65 13.29 1.12
C ALA A 214 0.85 12.23 0.33
N GLY A 215 -0.43 12.03 0.67
CA GLY A 215 -1.32 11.14 -0.05
C GLY A 215 -1.67 11.61 -1.47
N ARG A 216 -1.67 12.91 -1.73
CA ARG A 216 -1.90 13.49 -3.07
C ARG A 216 -0.66 13.42 -3.95
N ILE A 217 0.52 13.67 -3.36
CA ILE A 217 1.81 13.56 -4.06
C ILE A 217 2.10 12.09 -4.39
N GLY A 218 1.77 11.17 -3.48
CA GLY A 218 2.10 9.76 -3.60
C GLY A 218 3.55 9.47 -3.22
N GLY A 219 4.01 8.28 -3.57
CA GLY A 219 5.38 7.82 -3.33
C GLY A 219 5.44 6.44 -2.68
N ILE A 220 6.65 5.99 -2.39
CA ILE A 220 6.93 4.69 -1.77
C ILE A 220 7.33 4.90 -0.32
N GLY A 221 6.71 4.14 0.58
CA GLY A 221 7.04 4.16 1.99
C GLY A 221 8.33 3.40 2.32
N PRO A 222 8.85 3.53 3.54
CA PRO A 222 10.04 2.77 3.97
C PRO A 222 9.81 1.25 4.01
N CYS A 223 8.57 0.78 3.86
CA CYS A 223 8.21 -0.62 3.71
C CYS A 223 8.32 -1.13 2.26
N GLY A 224 8.74 -0.29 1.29
CA GLY A 224 8.83 -0.64 -0.13
C GLY A 224 7.49 -0.69 -0.88
N ARG A 225 6.38 -0.32 -0.23
CA ARG A 225 5.04 -0.26 -0.83
C ARG A 225 4.61 1.19 -1.03
N GLU A 226 3.64 1.42 -1.91
CA GLU A 226 2.99 2.72 -2.03
C GLU A 226 2.46 3.22 -0.69
N LEU A 227 2.42 4.53 -0.51
CA LEU A 227 1.93 5.14 0.72
C LEU A 227 0.49 4.72 0.99
N CYS A 228 0.20 4.28 2.23
CA CYS A 228 -1.15 3.91 2.65
C CYS A 228 -2.15 5.07 2.46
N CYS A 229 -1.71 6.32 2.67
CA CYS A 229 -2.53 7.51 2.47
C CYS A 229 -2.84 7.81 1.00
N SER A 230 -2.01 7.36 0.05
CA SER A 230 -2.31 7.49 -1.38
C SER A 230 -3.13 6.33 -1.93
N SER A 231 -2.97 5.12 -1.39
CA SER A 231 -3.58 3.91 -1.92
C SER A 231 -4.97 3.60 -1.34
N TRP A 232 -5.09 3.27 -0.06
CA TRP A 232 -6.35 2.74 0.49
C TRP A 232 -6.91 3.51 1.69
N MET A 233 -6.07 4.22 2.45
CA MET A 233 -6.51 4.88 3.67
C MET A 233 -7.32 6.14 3.37
N THR A 234 -8.55 6.21 3.88
CA THR A 234 -9.47 7.34 3.66
C THR A 234 -9.60 8.24 4.89
N SER A 235 -9.48 7.69 6.09
CA SER A 235 -9.56 8.43 7.35
C SER A 235 -8.19 8.57 7.99
N PHE A 236 -7.89 9.75 8.52
CA PHE A 236 -6.57 10.07 9.10
C PHE A 236 -6.72 10.37 10.58
N VAL A 237 -6.65 9.32 11.38
CA VAL A 237 -6.64 9.42 12.84
C VAL A 237 -5.22 9.75 13.32
N SER A 238 -5.09 10.53 14.38
CA SER A 238 -3.80 10.80 15.03
C SER A 238 -3.22 9.51 15.60
N VAL A 239 -1.92 9.31 15.39
CA VAL A 239 -1.19 8.13 15.89
C VAL A 239 -0.53 8.49 17.21
N ALA A 240 -0.86 7.76 18.27
CA ALA A 240 -0.25 7.92 19.58
C ALA A 240 1.07 7.14 19.67
N THR A 241 2.03 7.63 20.45
CA THR A 241 3.30 6.95 20.70
C THR A 241 3.12 5.63 21.46
N GLY A 242 2.04 5.48 22.22
CA GLY A 242 1.65 4.23 22.86
C GLY A 242 1.50 3.07 21.88
N ALA A 243 0.96 3.33 20.68
CA ALA A 243 0.82 2.31 19.65
C ALA A 243 2.19 1.73 19.20
N ALA A 244 3.24 2.55 19.17
CA ALA A 244 4.60 2.08 18.86
C ALA A 244 5.19 1.24 19.99
N ARG A 245 4.87 1.55 21.26
CA ARG A 245 5.31 0.76 22.42
C ARG A 245 4.71 -0.63 22.45
N TYR A 246 3.42 -0.76 22.08
CA TYR A 246 2.78 -2.09 21.98
C TYR A 246 3.45 -2.97 20.91
N GLN A 247 4.08 -2.36 19.91
CA GLN A 247 4.74 -3.09 18.82
C GLN A 247 6.24 -3.29 19.04
N ASP A 248 6.77 -2.93 20.21
CA ASP A 248 8.20 -2.98 20.53
C ASP A 248 9.10 -2.22 19.52
N ILE A 249 8.55 -1.18 18.90
CA ILE A 249 9.30 -0.34 17.97
C ILE A 249 10.13 0.66 18.78
N SER A 250 11.41 0.76 18.46
CA SER A 250 12.29 1.76 19.09
C SER A 250 11.73 3.16 18.91
N MET A 251 11.75 3.97 19.97
CA MET A 251 11.20 5.34 19.98
C MET A 251 12.05 6.36 19.20
N ASN A 252 12.88 5.89 18.27
CA ASN A 252 13.66 6.76 17.40
C ASN A 252 12.74 7.49 16.41
N PRO A 253 12.67 8.83 16.39
CA PRO A 253 11.84 9.61 15.51
C PRO A 253 12.02 9.27 14.03
N GLN A 254 13.24 9.02 13.58
CA GLN A 254 13.54 8.66 12.20
C GLN A 254 12.89 7.35 11.77
N LYS A 255 12.82 6.37 12.67
CA LYS A 255 12.15 5.08 12.41
C LYS A 255 10.63 5.19 12.48
N LEU A 256 10.11 6.10 13.30
CA LEU A 256 8.67 6.27 13.51
C LEU A 256 8.03 7.23 12.53
N ALA A 257 8.76 8.18 11.96
CA ALA A 257 8.22 9.18 11.05
C ALA A 257 7.90 8.58 9.66
N GLY A 258 6.75 8.99 9.11
CA GLY A 258 6.40 8.77 7.71
C GLY A 258 6.92 9.90 6.82
N GLN A 259 6.69 9.82 5.51
CA GLN A 259 7.06 10.89 4.56
C GLN A 259 6.33 12.22 4.84
N CYS A 260 5.21 12.18 5.52
CA CYS A 260 4.46 13.36 5.96
C CYS A 260 5.01 14.02 7.24
N ALA A 261 6.20 13.63 7.71
CA ALA A 261 6.82 14.05 8.97
C ALA A 261 5.99 13.76 10.25
N LYS A 262 4.85 13.08 10.12
CA LYS A 262 4.03 12.60 11.25
C LYS A 262 4.27 11.11 11.47
N LEU A 263 3.87 10.59 12.64
CA LEU A 263 3.99 9.16 12.93
C LEU A 263 3.33 8.30 11.86
N LYS A 264 3.97 7.18 11.51
CA LYS A 264 3.49 6.23 10.50
C LYS A 264 2.08 5.74 10.83
N CYS A 265 1.15 5.86 9.91
CA CYS A 265 -0.24 5.43 10.10
C CYS A 265 -0.39 3.91 10.19
N CYS A 266 0.52 3.12 9.61
CA CYS A 266 0.53 1.67 9.75
C CYS A 266 0.69 1.23 11.22
N ILE A 267 1.41 1.99 12.04
CA ILE A 267 1.55 1.70 13.47
C ILE A 267 0.18 1.67 14.16
N ASN A 268 -0.68 2.66 13.88
CA ASN A 268 -2.02 2.70 14.46
C ASN A 268 -2.96 1.63 13.87
N TYR A 269 -2.78 1.30 12.60
CA TYR A 269 -3.59 0.29 11.92
C TYR A 269 -3.38 -1.13 12.47
N GLU A 270 -2.16 -1.43 12.88
CA GLU A 270 -1.78 -2.76 13.36
C GLU A 270 -1.91 -2.93 14.87
N VAL A 271 -2.14 -1.83 15.64
CA VAL A 271 -2.08 -1.85 17.10
C VAL A 271 -3.02 -2.86 17.74
N ASP A 272 -4.23 -2.99 17.23
CA ASP A 272 -5.25 -3.90 17.79
C ASP A 272 -4.81 -5.37 17.70
N ALA A 273 -4.20 -5.75 16.56
CA ALA A 273 -3.67 -7.09 16.38
C ALA A 273 -2.52 -7.40 17.36
N TYR A 274 -1.64 -6.42 17.59
CA TYR A 274 -0.55 -6.57 18.58
C TYR A 274 -1.07 -6.64 20.00
N VAL A 275 -2.03 -5.81 20.37
CA VAL A 275 -2.64 -5.84 21.70
C VAL A 275 -3.34 -7.18 21.97
N GLU A 276 -4.07 -7.70 20.99
CA GLU A 276 -4.71 -9.02 21.11
C GLU A 276 -3.67 -10.14 21.25
N ALA A 277 -2.61 -10.11 20.43
CA ALA A 277 -1.56 -11.11 20.51
C ALA A 277 -0.78 -11.05 21.84
N GLN A 278 -0.55 -9.85 22.39
CA GLN A 278 0.14 -9.67 23.68
C GLN A 278 -0.68 -10.25 24.86
N LYS A 279 -2.01 -10.21 24.82
CA LYS A 279 -2.85 -10.81 25.87
C LYS A 279 -2.58 -12.31 26.06
N ARG A 280 -2.04 -12.97 25.04
CA ARG A 280 -1.72 -14.41 25.03
C ARG A 280 -0.26 -14.69 25.43
N LEU A 281 0.47 -13.68 25.89
CA LEU A 281 1.86 -13.78 26.33
C LEU A 281 1.99 -13.50 27.83
N PRO A 282 3.01 -14.05 28.51
CA PRO A 282 3.27 -13.72 29.91
C PRO A 282 3.69 -12.25 30.07
N SER A 283 3.44 -11.69 31.24
CA SER A 283 3.87 -10.32 31.57
C SER A 283 5.41 -10.21 31.49
N ARG A 284 5.90 -9.08 31.01
CA ARG A 284 7.34 -8.77 30.88
C ARG A 284 8.06 -8.61 32.22
N GLU A 285 7.29 -8.38 33.29
CA GLU A 285 7.84 -8.15 34.62
C GLU A 285 8.17 -9.46 35.34
N VAL A 286 7.67 -10.59 34.84
CA VAL A 286 7.86 -11.89 35.48
C VAL A 286 9.27 -12.40 35.21
N VAL A 287 9.99 -12.64 36.27
CA VAL A 287 11.33 -13.22 36.26
C VAL A 287 11.21 -14.75 36.30
N LEU A 288 12.01 -15.45 35.50
CA LEU A 288 12.06 -16.91 35.51
C LEU A 288 13.26 -17.38 36.32
N GLU A 289 13.01 -18.24 37.32
CA GLU A 289 14.06 -18.82 38.14
C GLU A 289 14.29 -20.28 37.80
N THR A 290 15.53 -20.64 37.57
CA THR A 290 16.02 -22.02 37.47
C THR A 290 16.84 -22.38 38.72
N LYS A 291 17.34 -23.58 38.80
CA LYS A 291 18.21 -24.00 39.91
C LYS A 291 19.50 -23.20 39.95
N ASP A 292 20.04 -22.84 38.78
CA ASP A 292 21.38 -22.24 38.65
C ASP A 292 21.34 -20.74 38.39
N ASN A 293 20.34 -20.22 37.70
CA ASN A 293 20.29 -18.83 37.25
C ASN A 293 18.89 -18.23 37.32
N THR A 294 18.90 -16.88 37.35
CA THR A 294 17.69 -16.05 37.24
C THR A 294 17.66 -15.41 35.87
N TYR A 295 16.49 -15.43 35.21
CA TYR A 295 16.34 -14.95 33.86
C TYR A 295 15.36 -13.80 33.78
N TYR A 296 15.78 -12.71 33.11
CA TYR A 296 15.00 -11.50 32.90
C TYR A 296 14.52 -11.42 31.47
N HIS A 297 13.33 -10.88 31.26
CA HIS A 297 12.79 -10.64 29.93
C HIS A 297 13.68 -9.67 29.14
N PHE A 298 14.13 -10.07 27.96
CA PHE A 298 14.95 -9.23 27.06
C PHE A 298 14.15 -8.77 25.84
N LYS A 299 13.57 -9.71 25.07
CA LYS A 299 12.83 -9.43 23.83
C LYS A 299 11.71 -10.42 23.66
N THR A 300 10.60 -9.98 23.02
CA THR A 300 9.48 -10.85 22.61
C THR A 300 9.23 -10.74 21.13
N ASP A 301 9.11 -11.86 20.43
CA ASP A 301 8.50 -11.95 19.12
C ASP A 301 7.01 -12.31 19.31
N ILE A 302 6.16 -11.29 19.20
CA ILE A 302 4.75 -11.37 19.60
C ILE A 302 3.99 -12.40 18.75
N PHE A 303 4.19 -12.38 17.43
CA PHE A 303 3.46 -13.26 16.52
C PHE A 303 4.01 -14.68 16.44
N LYS A 304 5.32 -14.87 16.60
CA LYS A 304 5.91 -16.21 16.72
C LYS A 304 5.65 -16.83 18.09
N ARG A 305 5.27 -15.99 19.06
CA ARG A 305 5.07 -16.39 20.46
C ARG A 305 6.36 -16.96 21.07
N GLU A 306 7.49 -16.34 20.72
CA GLU A 306 8.81 -16.66 21.24
C GLU A 306 9.30 -15.53 22.14
N ILE A 307 9.88 -15.86 23.27
CA ILE A 307 10.38 -14.90 24.24
C ILE A 307 11.85 -15.20 24.50
N THR A 308 12.68 -14.20 24.36
CA THR A 308 14.11 -14.28 24.66
C THR A 308 14.35 -13.71 26.05
N TYR A 309 14.99 -14.48 26.88
CA TYR A 309 15.40 -14.12 28.23
C TYR A 309 16.92 -13.94 28.29
N SER A 310 17.38 -13.08 29.21
CA SER A 310 18.79 -12.84 29.51
C SER A 310 19.07 -13.15 30.97
N THR A 311 20.28 -13.62 31.31
CA THR A 311 20.71 -13.77 32.70
C THR A 311 20.96 -12.42 33.40
N ASP A 312 21.28 -11.38 32.63
CA ASP A 312 21.47 -10.04 33.13
C ASP A 312 20.33 -9.10 32.73
N LYS A 313 19.98 -8.18 33.67
CA LYS A 313 18.93 -7.20 33.43
C LYS A 313 19.36 -6.05 32.49
N SER A 314 20.63 -5.73 32.48
CA SER A 314 21.18 -4.56 31.77
C SER A 314 21.87 -4.92 30.46
N PHE A 315 22.42 -6.11 30.34
CA PHE A 315 23.18 -6.57 29.18
C PHE A 315 22.58 -7.84 28.57
N ALA A 316 22.80 -8.03 27.29
CA ALA A 316 22.42 -9.22 26.58
C ALA A 316 23.43 -10.35 26.87
N ALA A 317 23.28 -11.04 28.02
CA ALA A 317 24.12 -12.16 28.42
C ALA A 317 23.32 -13.47 28.36
N ASN A 318 23.92 -14.51 27.81
CA ASN A 318 23.35 -15.86 27.74
C ASN A 318 21.87 -15.87 27.29
N LEU A 319 21.63 -15.36 26.10
CA LEU A 319 20.29 -15.23 25.54
C LEU A 319 19.70 -16.62 25.23
N ILE A 320 18.57 -16.93 25.86
CA ILE A 320 17.81 -18.17 25.62
C ILE A 320 16.43 -17.78 25.09
N THR A 321 16.04 -18.35 23.97
CA THR A 321 14.71 -18.13 23.36
C THR A 321 13.83 -19.35 23.59
N ILE A 322 12.69 -19.14 24.25
CA ILE A 322 11.71 -20.18 24.56
C ILE A 322 10.34 -19.82 24.02
N SER A 323 9.49 -20.83 23.80
CA SER A 323 8.10 -20.62 23.42
C SER A 323 7.29 -20.05 24.60
N ALA A 324 6.24 -19.29 24.30
CA ALA A 324 5.35 -18.73 25.33
C ALA A 324 4.71 -19.81 26.20
N ASN A 325 4.38 -20.98 25.65
CA ASN A 325 3.82 -22.10 26.42
C ASN A 325 4.83 -22.57 27.49
N ARG A 326 6.09 -22.76 27.09
CA ARG A 326 7.14 -23.15 28.03
C ARG A 326 7.37 -22.08 29.10
N ALA A 327 7.32 -20.79 28.73
CA ALA A 327 7.41 -19.71 29.69
C ALA A 327 6.31 -19.81 30.75
N PHE A 328 5.04 -20.06 30.35
CA PHE A 328 3.94 -20.28 31.28
C PHE A 328 4.16 -21.49 32.19
N ASP A 329 4.67 -22.60 31.64
CA ASP A 329 4.97 -23.79 32.44
C ASP A 329 6.03 -23.50 33.51
N VAL A 330 7.11 -22.80 33.14
CA VAL A 330 8.14 -22.40 34.09
C VAL A 330 7.59 -21.44 35.15
N ILE A 331 6.76 -20.46 34.76
CA ILE A 331 6.09 -19.55 35.71
C ILE A 331 5.22 -20.34 36.68
N ASN A 332 4.47 -21.32 36.22
CA ASN A 332 3.62 -22.17 37.06
C ASN A 332 4.44 -23.06 37.99
N MET A 333 5.58 -23.59 37.54
CA MET A 333 6.53 -24.34 38.36
C MET A 333 7.13 -23.44 39.45
N ASN A 334 7.60 -22.24 39.11
CA ASN A 334 8.16 -21.29 40.06
C ASN A 334 7.14 -20.87 41.12
N LYS A 335 5.86 -20.64 40.73
CA LYS A 335 4.77 -20.37 41.70
C LYS A 335 4.54 -21.52 42.68
N LYS A 336 4.80 -22.77 42.27
CA LYS A 336 4.70 -23.97 43.13
C LYS A 336 5.99 -24.23 43.91
N GLY A 337 7.01 -23.35 43.82
CA GLY A 337 8.30 -23.51 44.47
C GLY A 337 9.23 -24.49 43.79
N MET A 338 8.87 -25.05 42.62
CA MET A 338 9.69 -25.96 41.84
C MET A 338 10.52 -25.19 40.83
N LYS A 339 11.84 -25.30 40.90
CA LYS A 339 12.77 -24.65 39.96
C LYS A 339 13.25 -25.68 38.93
N PRO A 340 12.98 -25.47 37.63
CA PRO A 340 13.50 -26.35 36.58
C PRO A 340 15.02 -26.26 36.47
N VAL A 341 15.68 -27.28 35.93
CA VAL A 341 17.12 -27.26 35.71
C VAL A 341 17.49 -26.36 34.53
N THR A 342 16.73 -26.45 33.43
CA THR A 342 16.96 -25.69 32.22
C THR A 342 15.67 -24.98 31.77
N LEU A 343 15.81 -23.83 31.12
CA LEU A 343 14.66 -23.16 30.49
C LEU A 343 14.19 -23.86 29.23
N GLU A 344 15.13 -24.43 28.47
CA GLU A 344 14.79 -25.21 27.30
C GLU A 344 14.03 -26.44 27.75
N ALA A 345 12.87 -26.70 27.18
CA ALA A 345 12.23 -27.97 27.31
C ALA A 345 13.12 -29.00 26.61
N ASP A 346 13.12 -30.26 27.06
CA ASP A 346 13.60 -31.40 26.27
C ASP A 346 12.79 -31.44 24.97
N THR A 347 13.13 -30.55 24.06
CA THR A 347 12.45 -30.39 22.79
C THR A 347 12.88 -31.58 21.95
N LYS A 348 11.91 -32.42 21.60
CA LYS A 348 12.08 -33.34 20.48
C LYS A 348 12.74 -32.55 19.35
N PRO A 349 13.82 -33.02 18.74
CA PRO A 349 14.55 -32.27 17.73
C PRO A 349 13.55 -31.78 16.68
N GLN A 350 13.43 -30.49 16.54
CA GLN A 350 12.64 -29.95 15.45
C GLN A 350 13.24 -30.53 14.16
N PRO A 351 12.39 -31.03 13.25
CA PRO A 351 12.90 -31.47 11.96
C PRO A 351 13.70 -30.28 11.38
N PRO A 352 14.89 -30.54 10.84
CA PRO A 352 15.76 -29.47 10.35
C PRO A 352 14.91 -28.54 9.50
N LYS A 353 14.94 -27.24 9.83
CA LYS A 353 14.30 -26.23 9.00
C LYS A 353 14.80 -26.51 7.60
N ARG A 354 13.93 -26.96 6.72
CA ARG A 354 14.25 -27.05 5.29
C ARG A 354 14.62 -25.63 4.94
N ASP A 355 15.91 -25.40 4.75
CA ASP A 355 16.36 -24.14 4.19
C ASP A 355 15.46 -23.89 3.01
N ALA A 356 14.80 -22.74 2.99
CA ALA A 356 13.98 -22.36 1.87
C ALA A 356 14.91 -22.43 0.67
N GLN A 357 14.84 -23.55 -0.08
CA GLN A 357 15.63 -23.71 -1.28
C GLN A 357 15.29 -22.51 -2.13
N ASP A 358 16.31 -21.73 -2.41
CA ASP A 358 16.19 -20.54 -3.24
C ASP A 358 15.65 -20.96 -4.59
N ILE A 359 14.32 -20.86 -4.74
CA ILE A 359 13.61 -21.28 -5.95
C ILE A 359 14.11 -20.49 -7.16
N LEU A 360 14.66 -19.30 -6.93
CA LEU A 360 15.25 -18.44 -7.95
C LEU A 360 16.66 -18.89 -8.36
N GLY A 361 17.39 -19.60 -7.51
CA GLY A 361 18.75 -20.09 -7.83
C GLY A 361 18.79 -21.42 -8.60
N GLN A 362 17.68 -22.16 -8.69
CA GLN A 362 17.64 -23.46 -9.36
C GLN A 362 16.97 -23.49 -10.73
N ASP A 363 16.37 -22.40 -11.19
CA ASP A 363 15.86 -22.30 -12.55
C ASP A 363 17.00 -21.97 -13.52
N SER A 364 17.87 -22.93 -13.74
CA SER A 364 18.81 -22.87 -14.87
C SER A 364 18.01 -22.96 -16.17
N VAL A 365 18.32 -22.07 -17.10
CA VAL A 365 17.72 -22.00 -18.44
C VAL A 365 17.83 -23.34 -19.20
N THR A 366 18.67 -24.26 -18.71
CA THR A 366 18.93 -25.61 -19.26
C THR A 366 18.03 -26.71 -18.70
N ARG A 367 17.04 -26.38 -17.84
CA ARG A 367 16.13 -27.36 -17.23
C ARG A 367 15.36 -28.21 -18.27
N PHE A 368 15.08 -27.63 -19.44
CA PHE A 368 14.39 -28.32 -20.53
C PHE A 368 15.32 -29.16 -21.40
N ASP A 369 16.64 -28.90 -21.38
CA ASP A 369 17.62 -29.65 -22.20
C ASP A 369 17.87 -31.05 -21.65
N ALA A 370 17.69 -31.26 -20.35
CA ALA A 370 17.81 -32.57 -19.73
C ALA A 370 16.74 -33.57 -20.22
N SER A 371 15.55 -33.08 -20.60
CA SER A 371 14.48 -33.90 -21.15
C SER A 371 14.73 -34.31 -22.60
N LEU A 372 15.42 -33.48 -23.38
CA LEU A 372 15.82 -33.77 -24.74
C LEU A 372 16.99 -34.77 -24.80
N LYS A 373 17.93 -34.70 -23.87
CA LYS A 373 19.01 -35.70 -23.76
C LYS A 373 18.52 -37.11 -23.37
N LYS A 374 17.49 -37.21 -22.53
CA LYS A 374 16.86 -38.51 -22.22
C LYS A 374 16.11 -39.11 -23.41
N LYS A 375 15.51 -38.34 -24.27
CA LYS A 375 14.88 -38.85 -25.52
C LYS A 375 15.89 -39.30 -26.56
N LYS A 376 17.07 -38.70 -26.67
CA LYS A 376 18.14 -39.14 -27.59
C LYS A 376 18.81 -40.44 -27.13
N LYS A 377 18.92 -40.68 -25.81
CA LYS A 377 19.55 -41.92 -25.28
C LYS A 377 18.65 -43.15 -25.39
N LYS A 378 17.34 -43.02 -25.58
CA LYS A 378 16.41 -44.16 -25.77
C LYS A 378 16.28 -44.64 -27.23
N ARG A 379 16.91 -43.94 -28.19
CA ARG A 379 16.78 -44.26 -29.63
C ARG A 379 17.98 -44.99 -30.24
N ASN A 380 19.12 -45.18 -29.50
CA ASN A 380 20.31 -45.85 -29.97
C ASN A 380 20.75 -46.98 -29.02
N GLY A 381 19.89 -47.92 -28.77
CA GLY A 381 20.19 -49.08 -27.94
C GLY A 381 19.70 -50.38 -28.56
N ASN A 382 20.29 -50.73 -29.70
CA ASN A 382 20.26 -52.13 -30.13
C ASN A 382 21.57 -52.40 -30.89
N GLY A 383 22.40 -53.31 -30.34
CA GLY A 383 23.58 -53.81 -31.09
C GLY A 383 24.80 -54.08 -30.24
N ASN A 384 24.83 -55.33 -29.79
CA ASN A 384 25.97 -56.22 -29.55
C ASN A 384 27.07 -55.96 -28.51
N LYS A 385 27.22 -57.01 -27.73
CA LYS A 385 28.29 -57.41 -26.84
C LYS A 385 29.62 -57.50 -27.57
N GLU A 386 30.76 -57.14 -26.91
CA GLU A 386 31.89 -58.04 -26.71
C GLU A 386 32.92 -57.45 -25.77
N ASN A 387 33.60 -58.35 -25.10
CA ASN A 387 34.47 -58.39 -23.96
C ASN A 387 35.80 -57.57 -23.98
N LEU A 388 36.17 -57.09 -22.73
CA LEU A 388 37.49 -57.21 -22.04
C LEU A 388 38.76 -56.49 -22.64
N PRO A 389 39.81 -56.28 -21.81
CA PRO A 389 39.96 -55.77 -20.44
C PRO A 389 41.09 -54.70 -20.28
N LYS A 390 41.18 -54.14 -19.06
CA LYS A 390 42.36 -53.65 -18.28
C LYS A 390 43.56 -52.97 -18.96
N GLU A 391 43.96 -51.83 -18.38
CA GLU A 391 45.25 -51.47 -17.73
C GLU A 391 45.31 -49.94 -17.63
N ALA A 392 45.47 -49.38 -16.48
CA ALA A 392 46.58 -49.05 -15.61
C ALA A 392 47.49 -47.91 -16.09
N ALA A 393 47.83 -47.08 -15.15
CA ALA A 393 48.95 -46.15 -15.01
C ALA A 393 48.73 -44.70 -15.54
N ALA A 394 48.78 -43.77 -14.68
CA ALA A 394 49.80 -43.14 -13.88
C ALA A 394 50.19 -41.73 -14.40
N ASN A 395 50.10 -40.82 -13.48
CA ASN A 395 51.10 -39.78 -13.14
C ASN A 395 51.30 -38.51 -13.97
N THR A 396 51.48 -37.53 -13.14
CA THR A 396 52.25 -36.26 -13.18
C THR A 396 51.40 -35.05 -13.53
N GLY A 397 51.21 -34.08 -12.66
CA GLY A 397 52.19 -33.28 -11.93
C GLY A 397 52.48 -32.02 -12.71
N ASN A 398 52.02 -30.87 -12.33
CA ASN A 398 52.93 -29.77 -12.08
C ASN A 398 52.20 -28.50 -11.57
N GLU A 399 52.90 -27.89 -10.70
CA GLU A 399 52.75 -26.64 -9.98
C GLU A 399 52.76 -25.37 -10.83
N GLY A 400 52.30 -24.27 -10.21
CA GLY A 400 52.61 -22.92 -10.66
C GLY A 400 51.61 -21.90 -10.18
N ASN A 401 51.59 -21.51 -8.97
CA ASN A 401 52.24 -20.36 -8.30
C ASN A 401 52.13 -19.04 -9.05
N SER A 402 51.34 -18.08 -8.53
CA SER A 402 51.80 -16.71 -8.24
C SER A 402 50.69 -15.83 -7.68
N LYS A 403 51.01 -15.23 -6.57
CA LYS A 403 50.38 -14.13 -5.82
C LYS A 403 50.71 -12.77 -6.50
N PRO A 404 50.45 -11.64 -5.87
CA PRO A 404 49.26 -10.78 -5.93
C PRO A 404 49.65 -9.37 -6.47
N PHE A 405 48.68 -8.49 -6.71
CA PHE A 405 49.00 -7.08 -6.85
C PHE A 405 48.03 -6.19 -6.07
N ASN A 406 48.61 -5.46 -5.15
CA ASN A 406 48.08 -4.29 -4.46
C ASN A 406 48.19 -3.03 -5.35
N GLY A 407 47.38 -2.05 -5.05
CA GLY A 407 47.49 -0.65 -5.46
C GLY A 407 46.11 0.01 -5.39
N GLU A 408 45.72 0.64 -4.41
CA GLU A 408 45.95 2.02 -3.86
C GLU A 408 45.57 3.15 -4.83
N LYS A 409 44.65 3.97 -4.29
CA LYS A 409 44.40 5.42 -4.44
C LYS A 409 43.90 6.01 -5.77
N ALA A 410 42.72 6.57 -5.71
CA ALA A 410 42.45 8.01 -5.61
C ALA A 410 40.94 8.18 -5.30
#